data_20176143725f19488ec13fc7bea70530
#
_entry.id   20176143725f19488ec13fc7bea70530
#
_cell.length_a   1.000
_cell.length_b   1.000
_cell.length_c   1.000
_cell.angle_alpha   90.00
_cell.angle_beta   90.00
_cell.angle_gamma   90.00
#
_symmetry.space_group_name_H-M   'P 1'
#
loop_
_entity.id
_entity.type
_entity.pdbx_description
1 polymer ?
#
loop_
_entity_poly.entity_id
_entity_poly.type
_entity_poly.pdbx_seq_one_letter_code
_entity_poly.pdbx_strand_id
1 'polypeptide(L)'
;MTMKELVVIIPMNEFGKENIELLNKAVESVPSELNVLLSVPSGTDGKKLKGISDRLGVVSESEGSSFAELVNAAVGTIEEKWFSILEFDDTYTTIWYDNAKKYIEFMPSTSVFMYLEDITDFNDGKYIGFGNSEAWASSFSNEIGFIDNDCLQNYFDFYLTGSIFNTSDWREVGGLKPQIKLTFWYEWLLRATNKNKVVFVIPKVGYNHKLNRKGSLVEMYRNTLSKEEIEFSFDLAKKEYFYHPSIERDSSKFIFKPNEETNN
;
A
#
# COMPACT_ATOMS: atom_id res chain seq x y z
N MET A 1 12.11 19.45 -6.52
CA MET A 1 12.06 18.62 -5.30
C MET A 1 13.46 18.51 -4.73
N THR A 2 13.68 18.96 -3.51
CA THR A 2 14.98 18.86 -2.83
C THR A 2 15.13 17.46 -2.22
N MET A 3 16.38 16.97 -2.07
CA MET A 3 16.72 15.62 -1.53
C MET A 3 16.09 15.28 -0.16
N LYS A 4 15.53 16.27 0.55
CA LYS A 4 14.94 16.12 1.90
C LYS A 4 13.42 15.92 1.91
N GLU A 5 12.79 15.75 0.75
CA GLU A 5 11.32 15.73 0.69
C GLU A 5 10.71 14.34 0.52
N LEU A 6 11.50 13.32 0.19
CA LEU A 6 11.05 11.94 0.03
C LEU A 6 11.90 10.97 0.84
N VAL A 7 11.26 10.09 1.58
CA VAL A 7 11.88 9.00 2.32
C VAL A 7 11.29 7.65 1.89
N VAL A 8 12.11 6.61 1.89
CA VAL A 8 11.66 5.22 1.66
C VAL A 8 11.54 4.48 2.98
N ILE A 9 10.43 3.82 3.21
CA ILE A 9 10.14 3.01 4.41
C ILE A 9 10.14 1.53 4.00
N ILE A 10 10.89 0.71 4.71
CA ILE A 10 10.90 -0.75 4.56
C ILE A 10 10.37 -1.36 5.87
N PRO A 11 9.13 -1.87 5.90
CA PRO A 11 8.61 -2.61 7.06
C PRO A 11 9.15 -4.04 7.06
N MET A 12 9.70 -4.51 8.19
CA MET A 12 10.28 -5.85 8.29
C MET A 12 10.15 -6.42 9.69
N ASN A 13 9.66 -7.65 9.81
CA ASN A 13 9.55 -8.39 11.07
C ASN A 13 10.26 -9.76 11.04
N GLU A 14 10.84 -10.14 9.91
CA GLU A 14 11.51 -11.41 9.66
C GLU A 14 13.01 -11.19 9.42
N PHE A 15 13.89 -11.77 10.26
CA PHE A 15 15.33 -11.44 10.30
C PHE A 15 16.23 -12.66 10.02
N GLY A 16 15.83 -13.57 9.14
CA GLY A 16 16.67 -14.63 8.64
C GLY A 16 17.82 -14.10 7.75
N LYS A 17 18.90 -14.85 7.61
CA LYS A 17 20.04 -14.45 6.76
C LYS A 17 19.62 -14.14 5.33
N GLU A 18 18.76 -14.97 4.75
CA GLU A 18 18.21 -14.78 3.41
C GLU A 18 17.43 -13.46 3.30
N ASN A 19 16.58 -13.16 4.31
CA ASN A 19 15.79 -11.93 4.33
C ASN A 19 16.67 -10.67 4.47
N ILE A 20 17.81 -10.76 5.18
CA ILE A 20 18.79 -9.67 5.24
C ILE A 20 19.47 -9.46 3.88
N GLU A 21 19.76 -10.52 3.14
CA GLU A 21 20.32 -10.43 1.79
C GLU A 21 19.31 -9.78 0.81
N LEU A 22 18.02 -10.11 0.93
CA LEU A 22 16.94 -9.49 0.15
C LEU A 22 16.78 -8.02 0.52
N LEU A 23 16.72 -7.69 1.82
CA LEU A 23 16.68 -6.31 2.30
C LEU A 23 17.83 -5.46 1.72
N ASN A 24 19.05 -5.97 1.73
CA ASN A 24 20.18 -5.23 1.18
C ASN A 24 20.03 -4.95 -0.32
N LYS A 25 19.51 -5.91 -1.10
CA LYS A 25 19.19 -5.70 -2.52
C LYS A 25 18.07 -4.68 -2.71
N ALA A 26 17.02 -4.70 -1.87
CA ALA A 26 15.99 -3.69 -1.87
C ALA A 26 16.58 -2.29 -1.64
N VAL A 27 17.43 -2.14 -0.62
CA VAL A 27 18.12 -0.87 -0.30
C VAL A 27 19.04 -0.41 -1.45
N GLU A 28 19.76 -1.32 -2.11
CA GLU A 28 20.60 -1.00 -3.27
C GLU A 28 19.78 -0.44 -4.45
N SER A 29 18.51 -0.82 -4.59
CA SER A 29 17.61 -0.29 -5.62
C SER A 29 17.12 1.13 -5.35
N VAL A 30 17.23 1.60 -4.10
CA VAL A 30 16.86 2.96 -3.70
C VAL A 30 17.96 3.93 -4.11
N PRO A 31 17.65 5.06 -4.81
CA PRO A 31 18.62 6.09 -5.14
C PRO A 31 19.43 6.55 -3.93
N SER A 32 20.74 6.76 -4.13
CA SER A 32 21.68 7.05 -3.02
C SER A 32 21.40 8.36 -2.29
N GLU A 33 20.71 9.28 -2.95
CA GLU A 33 20.31 10.58 -2.39
C GLU A 33 19.10 10.50 -1.45
N LEU A 34 18.37 9.39 -1.39
CA LEU A 34 17.20 9.23 -0.54
C LEU A 34 17.55 8.56 0.79
N ASN A 35 16.91 9.01 1.84
CA ASN A 35 16.92 8.33 3.13
C ASN A 35 16.07 7.05 3.06
N VAL A 36 16.54 6.01 3.74
CA VAL A 36 15.83 4.73 3.86
C VAL A 36 15.65 4.41 5.34
N LEU A 37 14.42 4.15 5.75
CA LEU A 37 14.05 3.78 7.11
C LEU A 37 13.61 2.31 7.15
N LEU A 38 14.26 1.52 7.98
CA LEU A 38 13.84 0.17 8.31
C LEU A 38 12.93 0.21 9.54
N SER A 39 11.65 -0.11 9.38
CA SER A 39 10.70 -0.20 10.48
C SER A 39 10.63 -1.63 11.00
N VAL A 40 10.92 -1.80 12.30
CA VAL A 40 10.97 -3.10 12.98
C VAL A 40 10.13 -3.09 14.25
N PRO A 41 9.68 -4.25 14.76
CA PRO A 41 9.00 -4.32 16.05
C PRO A 41 9.86 -3.78 17.20
N SER A 42 9.24 -3.12 18.15
CA SER A 42 9.90 -2.64 19.39
C SER A 42 10.58 -3.79 20.11
N GLY A 43 11.78 -3.53 20.62
CA GLY A 43 12.59 -4.56 21.31
C GLY A 43 13.25 -5.58 20.37
N THR A 44 13.28 -5.36 19.07
CA THR A 44 14.05 -6.20 18.14
C THR A 44 15.52 -6.24 18.54
N ASP A 45 16.04 -7.46 18.79
CA ASP A 45 17.45 -7.66 19.19
C ASP A 45 18.39 -7.19 18.05
N GLY A 46 19.31 -6.27 18.37
CA GLY A 46 20.32 -5.78 17.42
C GLY A 46 21.18 -6.86 16.76
N LYS A 47 21.27 -8.07 17.37
CA LYS A 47 21.92 -9.23 16.72
C LYS A 47 21.17 -9.70 15.47
N LYS A 48 19.84 -9.52 15.44
CA LYS A 48 19.00 -9.87 14.29
C LYS A 48 19.23 -8.91 13.11
N LEU A 49 19.68 -7.68 13.39
CA LEU A 49 19.98 -6.64 12.41
C LEU A 49 21.44 -6.70 11.93
N LYS A 50 22.20 -7.72 12.34
CA LYS A 50 23.60 -7.87 11.90
C LYS A 50 23.67 -8.11 10.38
N GLY A 51 24.44 -7.28 9.70
CA GLY A 51 24.66 -7.38 8.25
C GLY A 51 23.68 -6.57 7.40
N ILE A 52 22.81 -5.76 8.01
CA ILE A 52 22.03 -4.76 7.25
C ILE A 52 22.93 -3.67 6.71
N SER A 53 22.47 -3.01 5.63
CA SER A 53 23.16 -1.89 5.01
C SER A 53 23.31 -0.70 5.98
N ASP A 54 24.48 -0.06 5.98
CA ASP A 54 24.75 1.17 6.75
C ASP A 54 23.90 2.37 6.30
N ARG A 55 23.23 2.26 5.14
CA ARG A 55 22.29 3.30 4.65
C ARG A 55 20.96 3.33 5.42
N LEU A 56 20.66 2.30 6.22
CA LEU A 56 19.38 2.17 6.90
C LEU A 56 19.35 2.92 8.23
N GLY A 57 18.45 3.89 8.37
CA GLY A 57 17.97 4.31 9.68
C GLY A 57 16.99 3.26 10.23
N VAL A 58 17.12 2.89 11.51
CA VAL A 58 16.22 1.92 12.14
C VAL A 58 15.18 2.63 12.99
N VAL A 59 13.90 2.33 12.74
CA VAL A 59 12.76 2.78 13.53
C VAL A 59 12.15 1.57 14.22
N SER A 60 12.09 1.56 15.55
CA SER A 60 11.59 0.46 16.37
C SER A 60 10.51 0.89 17.35
N GLU A 61 9.61 1.75 16.90
CA GLU A 61 8.53 2.32 17.73
C GLU A 61 7.21 1.52 17.63
N SER A 62 7.15 0.53 16.74
CA SER A 62 5.96 -0.31 16.60
C SER A 62 5.84 -1.30 17.75
N GLU A 63 4.77 -1.22 18.53
CA GLU A 63 4.45 -2.22 19.56
C GLU A 63 4.02 -3.57 18.93
N GLY A 64 3.42 -3.53 17.74
CA GLY A 64 3.04 -4.69 16.98
C GLY A 64 4.06 -5.08 15.90
N SER A 65 3.80 -6.18 15.21
CA SER A 65 4.69 -6.73 14.18
C SER A 65 4.03 -6.92 12.82
N SER A 66 2.77 -6.53 12.66
CA SER A 66 2.09 -6.58 11.38
C SER A 66 2.63 -5.51 10.43
N PHE A 67 2.51 -5.75 9.13
CA PHE A 67 2.89 -4.79 8.10
C PHE A 67 2.27 -3.40 8.35
N ALA A 68 0.97 -3.37 8.66
CA ALA A 68 0.25 -2.11 8.92
C ALA A 68 0.80 -1.36 10.15
N GLU A 69 1.13 -2.06 11.23
CA GLU A 69 1.68 -1.44 12.44
C GLU A 69 3.08 -0.88 12.18
N LEU A 70 3.93 -1.61 11.46
CA LEU A 70 5.27 -1.17 11.11
C LEU A 70 5.25 0.05 10.19
N VAL A 71 4.39 0.07 9.16
CA VAL A 71 4.22 1.24 8.29
C VAL A 71 3.71 2.44 9.08
N ASN A 72 2.68 2.26 9.90
CA ASN A 72 2.11 3.36 10.69
C ASN A 72 3.12 3.96 11.68
N ALA A 73 3.91 3.13 12.35
CA ALA A 73 4.95 3.59 13.25
C ALA A 73 5.99 4.44 12.53
N ALA A 74 6.50 3.97 11.38
CA ALA A 74 7.47 4.72 10.60
C ALA A 74 6.91 6.04 10.08
N VAL A 75 5.69 6.05 9.52
CA VAL A 75 5.05 7.29 9.03
C VAL A 75 4.77 8.27 10.17
N GLY A 76 4.62 7.77 11.40
CA GLY A 76 4.51 8.60 12.61
C GLY A 76 5.76 9.42 12.90
N THR A 77 6.95 8.94 12.53
CA THR A 77 8.25 9.55 12.87
C THR A 77 8.81 10.48 11.79
N ILE A 78 8.35 10.40 10.55
CA ILE A 78 8.90 11.17 9.43
C ILE A 78 8.33 12.59 9.37
N GLU A 79 9.16 13.51 8.89
CA GLU A 79 8.78 14.92 8.62
C GLU A 79 8.75 15.20 7.11
N GLU A 80 9.23 14.28 6.29
CA GLU A 80 9.28 14.40 4.85
C GLU A 80 7.88 14.56 4.27
N LYS A 81 7.78 15.39 3.23
CA LYS A 81 6.52 15.67 2.53
C LYS A 81 5.95 14.45 1.83
N TRP A 82 6.83 13.55 1.39
CA TRP A 82 6.51 12.35 0.64
C TRP A 82 7.21 11.14 1.25
N PHE A 83 6.56 10.00 1.18
CA PHE A 83 7.20 8.72 1.48
C PHE A 83 6.81 7.66 0.46
N SER A 84 7.60 6.61 0.38
CA SER A 84 7.28 5.40 -0.38
C SER A 84 7.49 4.19 0.51
N ILE A 85 6.75 3.12 0.24
CA ILE A 85 6.85 1.85 0.95
C ILE A 85 7.48 0.84 -0.01
N LEU A 86 8.60 0.25 0.40
CA LEU A 86 9.31 -0.79 -0.33
C LEU A 86 9.27 -2.08 0.49
N GLU A 87 8.79 -3.17 -0.09
CA GLU A 87 8.90 -4.48 0.56
C GLU A 87 10.35 -4.99 0.49
N PHE A 88 10.81 -5.67 1.53
CA PHE A 88 12.22 -6.02 1.67
C PHE A 88 12.71 -7.07 0.65
N ASP A 89 11.80 -7.75 -0.04
CA ASP A 89 12.07 -8.75 -1.09
C ASP A 89 11.86 -8.23 -2.52
N ASP A 90 11.43 -6.96 -2.65
CA ASP A 90 11.18 -6.27 -3.91
C ASP A 90 12.24 -5.22 -4.24
N THR A 91 12.11 -4.57 -5.40
CA THR A 91 13.06 -3.51 -5.80
C THR A 91 12.38 -2.43 -6.65
N TYR A 92 12.90 -1.21 -6.57
CA TYR A 92 12.57 -0.16 -7.56
C TYR A 92 13.30 -0.41 -8.88
N THR A 93 12.68 0.06 -9.98
CA THR A 93 13.39 0.17 -11.26
C THR A 93 14.26 1.44 -11.29
N THR A 94 15.23 1.47 -12.18
CA THR A 94 16.14 2.62 -12.33
C THR A 94 15.45 3.93 -12.71
N ILE A 95 14.25 3.87 -13.26
CA ILE A 95 13.48 5.05 -13.69
C ILE A 95 12.47 5.53 -12.66
N TRP A 96 12.28 4.81 -11.55
CA TRP A 96 11.27 5.11 -10.54
C TRP A 96 11.38 6.54 -10.02
N TYR A 97 12.54 6.93 -9.52
CA TYR A 97 12.73 8.23 -8.86
C TYR A 97 12.65 9.43 -9.81
N ASP A 98 13.18 9.30 -11.02
CA ASP A 98 13.13 10.39 -12.00
C ASP A 98 11.69 10.64 -12.47
N ASN A 99 10.89 9.58 -12.62
CA ASN A 99 9.46 9.74 -12.88
C ASN A 99 8.73 10.30 -11.65
N ALA A 100 9.07 9.88 -10.44
CA ALA A 100 8.53 10.45 -9.22
C ALA A 100 8.65 11.97 -9.20
N LYS A 101 9.88 12.47 -9.34
CA LYS A 101 10.17 13.92 -9.37
C LYS A 101 9.33 14.65 -10.42
N LYS A 102 9.33 14.12 -11.64
CA LYS A 102 8.61 14.70 -12.77
C LYS A 102 7.09 14.78 -12.53
N TYR A 103 6.48 13.71 -12.05
CA TYR A 103 5.03 13.67 -11.84
C TYR A 103 4.59 14.49 -10.62
N ILE A 104 5.37 14.50 -9.54
CA ILE A 104 5.11 15.36 -8.38
C ILE A 104 5.17 16.84 -8.78
N GLU A 105 6.12 17.23 -9.63
CA GLU A 105 6.22 18.60 -10.13
C GLU A 105 5.06 18.96 -11.07
N PHE A 106 4.67 18.03 -11.94
CA PHE A 106 3.61 18.25 -12.93
C PHE A 106 2.20 18.23 -12.32
N MET A 107 1.96 17.40 -11.30
CA MET A 107 0.67 17.18 -10.66
C MET A 107 0.77 17.34 -9.13
N PRO A 108 1.09 18.54 -8.61
CA PRO A 108 1.43 18.76 -7.20
C PRO A 108 0.26 18.53 -6.22
N SER A 109 -0.98 18.46 -6.70
CA SER A 109 -2.18 18.18 -5.91
C SER A 109 -2.52 16.70 -5.79
N THR A 110 -1.75 15.81 -6.42
CA THR A 110 -1.94 14.36 -6.31
C THR A 110 -1.51 13.87 -4.95
N SER A 111 -2.35 13.07 -4.32
CA SER A 111 -2.09 12.50 -2.98
C SER A 111 -1.26 11.22 -3.04
N VAL A 112 -1.45 10.42 -4.10
CA VAL A 112 -0.73 9.15 -4.31
C VAL A 112 -0.33 9.01 -5.76
N PHE A 113 0.96 8.73 -5.99
CA PHE A 113 1.47 8.29 -7.28
C PHE A 113 1.79 6.80 -7.20
N MET A 114 1.01 5.99 -7.88
CA MET A 114 1.28 4.57 -8.06
C MET A 114 2.11 4.36 -9.33
N TYR A 115 2.63 3.17 -9.52
CA TYR A 115 3.36 2.77 -10.72
C TYR A 115 2.74 1.51 -11.32
N LEU A 116 3.01 1.28 -12.59
CA LEU A 116 2.94 -0.07 -13.14
C LEU A 116 4.00 -0.93 -12.46
N GLU A 117 3.64 -2.16 -12.15
CA GLU A 117 4.55 -3.12 -11.53
C GLU A 117 4.89 -4.24 -12.49
N ASP A 118 6.14 -4.66 -12.53
CA ASP A 118 6.58 -5.88 -13.19
C ASP A 118 6.50 -7.02 -12.17
N ILE A 119 5.57 -7.95 -12.40
CA ILE A 119 5.28 -9.04 -11.46
C ILE A 119 5.94 -10.32 -11.92
N THR A 120 6.81 -10.87 -11.06
CA THR A 120 7.52 -12.12 -11.30
C THR A 120 7.31 -13.11 -10.16
N ASP A 121 7.43 -14.40 -10.44
CA ASP A 121 7.45 -15.43 -9.41
C ASP A 121 8.79 -15.41 -8.67
N PHE A 122 8.75 -15.41 -7.35
CA PHE A 122 9.95 -15.36 -6.50
C PHE A 122 10.85 -16.59 -6.67
N ASN A 123 10.25 -17.77 -6.90
CA ASN A 123 10.98 -19.02 -6.86
C ASN A 123 11.74 -19.33 -8.16
N ASP A 124 11.16 -18.99 -9.31
CA ASP A 124 11.75 -19.30 -10.63
C ASP A 124 11.99 -18.06 -11.51
N GLY A 125 11.62 -16.87 -11.02
CA GLY A 125 11.78 -15.60 -11.76
C GLY A 125 10.87 -15.47 -12.98
N LYS A 126 9.88 -16.35 -13.13
CA LYS A 126 8.97 -16.35 -14.28
C LYS A 126 8.07 -15.12 -14.23
N TYR A 127 7.98 -14.44 -15.37
CA TYR A 127 7.05 -13.32 -15.53
C TYR A 127 5.60 -13.78 -15.36
N ILE A 128 4.83 -13.05 -14.55
CA ILE A 128 3.42 -13.30 -14.26
C ILE A 128 2.53 -12.28 -14.99
N GLY A 129 2.85 -10.98 -14.91
CA GLY A 129 2.05 -9.92 -15.49
C GLY A 129 2.49 -8.53 -15.07
N PHE A 130 1.65 -7.55 -15.41
CA PHE A 130 1.79 -6.18 -14.92
C PHE A 130 0.71 -5.88 -13.89
N GLY A 131 1.11 -5.32 -12.75
CA GLY A 131 0.19 -4.72 -11.78
C GLY A 131 -0.21 -3.31 -12.15
N ASN A 132 -1.40 -2.90 -11.70
CA ASN A 132 -1.94 -1.55 -11.85
C ASN A 132 -2.24 -1.08 -13.29
N SER A 133 -2.15 -1.97 -14.27
CA SER A 133 -2.42 -1.64 -15.69
C SER A 133 -3.88 -1.31 -15.95
N GLU A 134 -4.79 -1.79 -15.12
CA GLU A 134 -6.23 -1.61 -15.22
C GLU A 134 -6.64 -0.13 -15.13
N ALA A 135 -5.91 0.68 -14.37
CA ALA A 135 -6.14 2.12 -14.29
C ALA A 135 -6.02 2.83 -15.66
N TRP A 136 -5.35 2.20 -16.63
CA TRP A 136 -5.18 2.71 -18.00
C TRP A 136 -6.18 2.13 -18.99
N ALA A 137 -7.08 1.26 -18.54
CA ALA A 137 -8.16 0.72 -19.36
C ALA A 137 -9.38 1.64 -19.24
N SER A 138 -9.84 2.15 -20.39
CA SER A 138 -10.99 3.08 -20.47
C SER A 138 -12.32 2.51 -19.93
N SER A 139 -12.37 1.20 -19.68
CA SER A 139 -13.53 0.52 -19.09
C SER A 139 -13.57 0.57 -17.57
N PHE A 140 -12.50 1.01 -16.90
CA PHE A 140 -12.41 0.97 -15.44
C PHE A 140 -12.51 2.33 -14.76
N SER A 141 -12.05 3.39 -15.41
CA SER A 141 -12.05 4.73 -14.84
C SER A 141 -12.66 5.74 -15.81
N ASN A 142 -13.37 6.72 -15.29
CA ASN A 142 -13.89 7.84 -16.06
C ASN A 142 -12.76 8.74 -16.59
N GLU A 143 -11.63 8.75 -15.90
CA GLU A 143 -10.43 9.48 -16.27
C GLU A 143 -9.22 8.53 -16.25
N ILE A 144 -8.64 8.28 -17.42
CA ILE A 144 -7.58 7.29 -17.62
C ILE A 144 -6.36 7.61 -16.75
N GLY A 145 -5.86 6.61 -16.04
CA GLY A 145 -4.73 6.71 -15.12
C GLY A 145 -5.11 7.13 -13.71
N PHE A 146 -6.36 7.59 -13.48
CA PHE A 146 -6.84 7.90 -12.14
C PHE A 146 -7.64 6.74 -11.55
N ILE A 147 -7.47 6.55 -10.24
CA ILE A 147 -8.26 5.60 -9.46
C ILE A 147 -9.29 6.39 -8.66
N ASP A 148 -10.54 6.16 -8.96
CA ASP A 148 -11.70 6.74 -8.30
C ASP A 148 -12.59 5.66 -7.65
N ASN A 149 -13.67 6.08 -7.02
CA ASN A 149 -14.63 5.17 -6.40
C ASN A 149 -15.29 4.23 -7.42
N ASP A 150 -15.55 4.69 -8.65
CA ASP A 150 -16.19 3.89 -9.68
C ASP A 150 -15.26 2.77 -10.15
N CYS A 151 -13.97 3.09 -10.31
CA CYS A 151 -12.93 2.13 -10.57
C CYS A 151 -12.86 1.04 -9.49
N LEU A 152 -12.85 1.46 -8.21
CA LEU A 152 -12.76 0.56 -7.07
C LEU A 152 -14.01 -0.31 -6.84
N GLN A 153 -15.17 0.05 -7.39
CA GLN A 153 -16.35 -0.83 -7.38
C GLN A 153 -16.15 -2.07 -8.25
N ASN A 154 -15.42 -1.91 -9.35
CA ASN A 154 -15.27 -2.94 -10.37
C ASN A 154 -13.95 -3.71 -10.26
N TYR A 155 -12.94 -3.10 -9.63
CA TYR A 155 -11.61 -3.69 -9.51
C TYR A 155 -10.99 -3.35 -8.14
N PHE A 156 -10.42 -4.34 -7.48
CA PHE A 156 -9.88 -4.21 -6.13
C PHE A 156 -8.41 -4.63 -5.99
N ASP A 157 -7.81 -5.22 -7.02
CA ASP A 157 -6.48 -5.82 -6.96
C ASP A 157 -5.38 -4.83 -7.38
N PHE A 158 -5.39 -3.65 -6.74
CA PHE A 158 -4.34 -2.65 -6.92
C PHE A 158 -3.22 -2.83 -5.90
N TYR A 159 -2.00 -2.69 -6.36
CA TYR A 159 -0.78 -2.78 -5.57
C TYR A 159 -0.27 -1.38 -5.22
N LEU A 160 -0.10 -1.09 -3.94
CA LEU A 160 0.35 0.21 -3.45
C LEU A 160 1.79 0.20 -2.94
N THR A 161 2.44 -0.94 -2.88
CA THR A 161 3.89 -1.00 -2.64
C THR A 161 4.63 -0.33 -3.79
N GLY A 162 5.72 0.35 -3.50
CA GLY A 162 6.41 1.18 -4.50
C GLY A 162 5.75 2.51 -4.85
N SER A 163 4.53 2.76 -4.39
CA SER A 163 3.82 4.04 -4.57
C SER A 163 4.42 5.14 -3.71
N ILE A 164 4.19 6.39 -4.12
CA ILE A 164 4.62 7.58 -3.40
C ILE A 164 3.40 8.27 -2.82
N PHE A 165 3.40 8.45 -1.51
CA PHE A 165 2.29 9.01 -0.75
C PHE A 165 2.64 10.41 -0.26
N ASN A 166 1.69 11.34 -0.35
CA ASN A 166 1.77 12.61 0.37
C ASN A 166 1.55 12.34 1.86
N THR A 167 2.52 12.71 2.70
CA THR A 167 2.50 12.41 4.15
C THR A 167 1.34 13.09 4.87
N SER A 168 1.00 14.32 4.49
CA SER A 168 -0.14 15.04 5.08
C SER A 168 -1.47 14.37 4.74
N ASP A 169 -1.65 14.01 3.47
CA ASP A 169 -2.87 13.34 3.00
C ASP A 169 -3.01 11.93 3.61
N TRP A 170 -1.91 11.19 3.73
CA TRP A 170 -1.91 9.90 4.43
C TRP A 170 -2.39 10.04 5.88
N ARG A 171 -1.90 11.04 6.59
CA ARG A 171 -2.31 11.32 7.98
C ARG A 171 -3.77 11.73 8.08
N GLU A 172 -4.27 12.52 7.12
CA GLU A 172 -5.68 12.93 7.06
C GLU A 172 -6.61 11.74 6.74
N VAL A 173 -6.22 10.87 5.81
CA VAL A 173 -6.95 9.63 5.49
C VAL A 173 -6.95 8.70 6.70
N GLY A 174 -5.88 8.70 7.46
CA GLY A 174 -5.55 7.76 8.51
C GLY A 174 -4.71 6.60 7.96
N GLY A 175 -3.82 6.06 8.78
CA GLY A 175 -2.93 4.96 8.42
C GLY A 175 -3.65 3.66 8.06
N LEU A 176 -2.89 2.61 7.84
CA LEU A 176 -3.44 1.26 7.64
C LEU A 176 -4.11 0.76 8.93
N LYS A 177 -5.18 0.01 8.80
CA LYS A 177 -5.89 -0.60 9.95
C LYS A 177 -5.25 -1.96 10.28
N PRO A 178 -4.56 -2.15 11.43
CA PRO A 178 -3.84 -3.38 11.74
C PRO A 178 -4.71 -4.64 11.82
N GLN A 179 -5.99 -4.48 12.14
CA GLN A 179 -6.96 -5.58 12.20
C GLN A 179 -7.37 -6.10 10.82
N ILE A 180 -7.16 -5.32 9.76
CA ILE A 180 -7.42 -5.75 8.38
C ILE A 180 -6.15 -6.40 7.83
N LYS A 181 -6.22 -7.70 7.55
CA LYS A 181 -5.03 -8.49 7.25
C LYS A 181 -4.71 -8.61 5.77
N LEU A 182 -5.73 -8.75 4.92
CA LEU A 182 -5.53 -9.04 3.50
C LEU A 182 -5.93 -7.86 2.60
N THR A 183 -6.99 -7.16 2.94
CA THR A 183 -7.60 -6.12 2.08
C THR A 183 -7.22 -4.70 2.51
N PHE A 184 -6.17 -4.55 3.29
CA PHE A 184 -5.79 -3.26 3.89
C PHE A 184 -5.46 -2.18 2.85
N TRP A 185 -4.86 -2.53 1.70
CA TRP A 185 -4.61 -1.59 0.62
C TRP A 185 -5.89 -1.15 -0.08
N TYR A 186 -6.79 -2.09 -0.36
CA TYR A 186 -8.08 -1.79 -0.95
C TYR A 186 -8.93 -0.92 -0.03
N GLU A 187 -8.99 -1.27 1.26
CA GLU A 187 -9.69 -0.47 2.27
C GLU A 187 -9.12 0.95 2.39
N TRP A 188 -7.79 1.08 2.35
CA TRP A 188 -7.15 2.39 2.39
C TRP A 188 -7.47 3.22 1.15
N LEU A 189 -7.45 2.64 -0.05
CA LEU A 189 -7.85 3.31 -1.30
C LEU A 189 -9.30 3.79 -1.24
N LEU A 190 -10.22 2.98 -0.75
CA LEU A 190 -11.62 3.36 -0.57
C LEU A 190 -11.76 4.59 0.34
N ARG A 191 -11.04 4.63 1.46
CA ARG A 191 -11.02 5.80 2.35
C ARG A 191 -10.41 7.03 1.67
N ALA A 192 -9.31 6.86 0.97
CA ALA A 192 -8.63 7.95 0.29
C ALA A 192 -9.54 8.57 -0.78
N THR A 193 -10.10 7.76 -1.67
CA THR A 193 -10.99 8.24 -2.74
C THR A 193 -12.31 8.81 -2.19
N ASN A 194 -12.85 8.24 -1.13
CA ASN A 194 -14.05 8.79 -0.47
C ASN A 194 -13.78 10.17 0.18
N LYS A 195 -12.54 10.44 0.58
CA LYS A 195 -12.08 11.76 1.04
C LYS A 195 -11.59 12.67 -0.10
N ASN A 196 -11.92 12.34 -1.34
CA ASN A 196 -11.51 13.07 -2.55
C ASN A 196 -9.99 13.22 -2.70
N LYS A 197 -9.21 12.27 -2.19
CA LYS A 197 -7.78 12.24 -2.44
C LYS A 197 -7.51 11.74 -3.85
N VAL A 198 -6.62 12.43 -4.55
CA VAL A 198 -6.27 12.12 -5.94
C VAL A 198 -5.25 11.00 -5.96
N VAL A 199 -5.58 9.89 -6.63
CA VAL A 199 -4.72 8.73 -6.84
C VAL A 199 -4.47 8.57 -8.33
N PHE A 200 -3.20 8.59 -8.73
CA PHE A 200 -2.78 8.52 -10.13
C PHE A 200 -1.75 7.42 -10.34
N VAL A 201 -1.92 6.61 -11.38
CA VAL A 201 -0.97 5.58 -11.80
C VAL A 201 -0.06 6.12 -12.88
N ILE A 202 1.21 6.26 -12.60
CA ILE A 202 2.23 6.65 -13.58
C ILE A 202 2.38 5.53 -14.61
N PRO A 203 2.28 5.82 -15.94
CA PRO A 203 2.35 4.80 -17.00
C PRO A 203 3.80 4.36 -17.27
N LYS A 204 4.49 3.99 -16.22
CA LYS A 204 5.88 3.50 -16.23
C LYS A 204 6.03 2.37 -15.23
N VAL A 205 6.76 1.34 -15.61
CA VAL A 205 7.14 0.29 -14.67
C VAL A 205 8.16 0.84 -13.69
N GLY A 206 7.71 1.13 -12.48
CA GLY A 206 8.53 1.70 -11.40
C GLY A 206 8.97 0.69 -10.36
N TYR A 207 8.33 -0.46 -10.29
CA TYR A 207 8.48 -1.43 -9.23
C TYR A 207 8.58 -2.86 -9.78
N ASN A 208 9.48 -3.66 -9.22
CA ASN A 208 9.61 -5.08 -9.50
C ASN A 208 9.06 -5.85 -8.29
N HIS A 209 7.88 -6.42 -8.46
CA HIS A 209 7.15 -7.14 -7.44
C HIS A 209 7.37 -8.65 -7.56
N LYS A 210 7.72 -9.31 -6.47
CA LYS A 210 7.95 -10.75 -6.42
C LYS A 210 6.86 -11.44 -5.63
N LEU A 211 6.01 -12.17 -6.33
CA LEU A 211 4.96 -12.98 -5.73
C LEU A 211 5.45 -14.38 -5.33
N ASN A 212 4.66 -15.03 -4.50
CA ASN A 212 4.82 -16.45 -4.11
C ASN A 212 6.07 -16.75 -3.29
N ARG A 213 6.68 -15.76 -2.60
CA ARG A 213 7.71 -16.04 -1.62
C ARG A 213 7.12 -16.86 -0.47
N LYS A 214 7.72 -18.00 -0.17
CA LYS A 214 7.34 -18.84 0.96
C LYS A 214 7.49 -18.05 2.27
N GLY A 215 6.45 -18.06 3.10
CA GLY A 215 6.38 -17.31 4.35
C GLY A 215 5.99 -15.83 4.17
N SER A 216 5.72 -15.37 2.94
CA SER A 216 5.16 -14.03 2.76
C SER A 216 3.78 -13.91 3.43
N LEU A 217 3.42 -12.69 3.81
CA LEU A 217 2.12 -12.41 4.44
C LEU A 217 0.95 -12.88 3.57
N VAL A 218 1.03 -12.63 2.27
CA VAL A 218 0.01 -13.03 1.29
C VAL A 218 -0.08 -14.55 1.17
N GLU A 219 1.06 -15.25 1.09
CA GLU A 219 1.09 -16.71 1.04
C GLU A 219 0.51 -17.32 2.32
N MET A 220 0.86 -16.78 3.47
CA MET A 220 0.33 -17.24 4.75
C MET A 220 -1.19 -17.08 4.83
N TYR A 221 -1.75 -15.95 4.38
CA TYR A 221 -3.21 -15.74 4.39
C TYR A 221 -3.92 -16.60 3.36
N ARG A 222 -3.37 -16.77 2.16
CA ARG A 222 -3.94 -17.67 1.15
C ARG A 222 -3.99 -19.11 1.62
N ASN A 223 -3.06 -19.53 2.47
CA ASN A 223 -3.02 -20.89 3.02
C ASN A 223 -3.90 -21.05 4.26
N THR A 224 -4.33 -19.97 4.91
CA THR A 224 -5.11 -20.03 6.16
C THR A 224 -6.56 -19.59 6.03
N LEU A 225 -6.89 -18.81 5.00
CA LEU A 225 -8.24 -18.31 4.74
C LEU A 225 -8.86 -19.04 3.55
N SER A 226 -10.14 -19.35 3.65
CA SER A 226 -10.91 -19.86 2.51
C SER A 226 -11.16 -18.76 1.49
N LYS A 227 -11.50 -19.14 0.25
CA LYS A 227 -11.84 -18.19 -0.80
C LYS A 227 -13.03 -17.32 -0.40
N GLU A 228 -14.03 -17.91 0.26
CA GLU A 228 -15.22 -17.22 0.74
C GLU A 228 -14.90 -16.18 1.82
N GLU A 229 -13.94 -16.46 2.72
CA GLU A 229 -13.49 -15.49 3.72
C GLU A 229 -12.74 -14.30 3.09
N ILE A 230 -11.96 -14.56 2.04
CA ILE A 230 -11.28 -13.52 1.28
C ILE A 230 -12.30 -12.64 0.56
N GLU A 231 -13.22 -13.22 -0.21
CA GLU A 231 -14.29 -12.51 -0.90
C GLU A 231 -15.16 -11.71 0.07
N PHE A 232 -15.53 -12.30 1.22
CA PHE A 232 -16.28 -11.60 2.25
C PHE A 232 -15.55 -10.35 2.78
N SER A 233 -14.22 -10.41 2.94
CA SER A 233 -13.44 -9.26 3.41
C SER A 233 -13.44 -8.09 2.41
N PHE A 234 -13.37 -8.38 1.10
CA PHE A 234 -13.52 -7.35 0.06
C PHE A 234 -14.94 -6.80 0.01
N ASP A 235 -15.96 -7.65 0.08
CA ASP A 235 -17.36 -7.23 0.07
C ASP A 235 -17.72 -6.37 1.29
N LEU A 236 -17.15 -6.68 2.45
CA LEU A 236 -17.35 -5.87 3.65
C LEU A 236 -16.78 -4.47 3.49
N ALA A 237 -15.56 -4.36 2.97
CA ALA A 237 -14.93 -3.07 2.68
C ALA A 237 -15.75 -2.26 1.66
N LYS A 238 -16.22 -2.89 0.59
CA LYS A 238 -17.13 -2.24 -0.38
C LYS A 238 -18.39 -1.68 0.27
N LYS A 239 -19.06 -2.47 1.09
CA LYS A 239 -20.30 -2.06 1.75
C LYS A 239 -20.11 -0.85 2.64
N GLU A 240 -19.00 -0.78 3.37
CA GLU A 240 -18.69 0.36 4.23
C GLU A 240 -18.62 1.68 3.45
N TYR A 241 -17.98 1.69 2.27
CA TYR A 241 -17.67 2.93 1.56
C TYR A 241 -18.63 3.28 0.41
N PHE A 242 -19.33 2.30 -0.17
CA PHE A 242 -20.22 2.57 -1.29
C PHE A 242 -21.70 2.69 -0.88
N TYR A 243 -22.11 1.95 0.13
CA TYR A 243 -23.53 1.96 0.54
C TYR A 243 -23.80 2.95 1.66
N HIS A 244 -22.88 3.10 2.60
CA HIS A 244 -23.06 3.99 3.75
C HIS A 244 -23.21 5.46 3.38
N PRO A 245 -22.40 6.08 2.49
CA PRO A 245 -22.59 7.45 2.06
C PRO A 245 -23.94 7.70 1.38
N SER A 246 -24.46 6.72 0.65
CA SER A 246 -25.77 6.82 0.01
C SER A 246 -26.91 6.80 1.04
N ILE A 247 -26.76 6.05 2.11
CA ILE A 247 -27.69 6.02 3.24
C ILE A 247 -27.65 7.33 4.00
N GLU A 248 -26.48 7.88 4.27
CA GLU A 248 -26.33 9.17 4.95
C GLU A 248 -26.89 10.35 4.15
N ARG A 249 -26.72 10.34 2.82
CA ARG A 249 -27.20 11.42 1.94
C ARG A 249 -28.71 11.46 1.82
N ASP A 250 -29.38 10.34 1.98
CA ASP A 250 -30.83 10.23 1.87
C ASP A 250 -31.41 9.25 2.88
N SER A 251 -31.11 9.50 4.17
CA SER A 251 -31.60 8.71 5.29
C SER A 251 -33.15 8.57 5.30
N SER A 252 -33.86 9.51 4.65
CA SER A 252 -35.33 9.43 4.54
C SER A 252 -35.82 8.27 3.67
N LYS A 253 -35.00 7.77 2.75
CA LYS A 253 -35.34 6.63 1.87
C LYS A 253 -35.05 5.26 2.50
N PHE A 254 -34.19 5.23 3.51
CA PHE A 254 -33.70 4.01 4.15
C PHE A 254 -34.16 3.85 5.60
N ILE A 255 -35.24 4.54 5.98
CA ILE A 255 -35.87 4.28 7.27
C ILE A 255 -36.48 2.88 7.19
N PHE A 256 -35.81 1.90 7.80
CA PHE A 256 -36.45 0.68 8.21
C PHE A 256 -37.56 1.08 9.19
N LYS A 257 -38.79 1.18 8.72
CA LYS A 257 -39.91 1.14 9.65
C LYS A 257 -39.87 -0.23 10.30
N PRO A 258 -39.68 -0.33 11.62
CA PRO A 258 -39.91 -1.60 12.28
C PRO A 258 -41.30 -2.04 11.89
N ASN A 259 -41.46 -3.29 11.51
CA ASN A 259 -42.78 -3.85 11.26
C ASN A 259 -43.63 -3.46 12.47
N GLU A 260 -44.68 -2.66 12.25
CA GLU A 260 -45.72 -2.49 13.25
C GLU A 260 -46.23 -3.91 13.48
N GLU A 261 -45.94 -4.45 14.64
CA GLU A 261 -46.51 -5.70 15.08
C GLU A 261 -48.03 -5.53 14.91
N THR A 262 -48.59 -6.24 13.96
CA THR A 262 -50.03 -6.42 13.87
C THR A 262 -50.45 -7.15 15.10
N ASN A 263 -50.76 -6.43 16.18
CA ASN A 263 -51.52 -6.94 17.28
C ASN A 263 -52.92 -7.24 16.74
N ASN A 264 -53.19 -8.49 16.49
CA ASN A 264 -54.55 -9.09 16.45
C ASN A 264 -54.63 -10.19 17.53
#